data_db6643b3553d02daaf70f03448e28d70
#
_entry.id   db6643b3553d02daaf70f03448e28d70
#
_cell.length_a   1.000
_cell.length_b   1.000
_cell.length_c   1.000
_cell.angle_alpha   90.00
_cell.angle_beta   90.00
_cell.angle_gamma   90.00
#
_symmetry.space_group_name_H-M   'P 1'
#
loop_
_entity.id
_entity.type
_entity.pdbx_description
1 polymer ?
#
loop_
_entity_poly.entity_id
_entity_poly.type
_entity_poly.pdbx_seq_one_letter_code
_entity_poly.pdbx_strand_id
1 'polypeptide(L)'
;MNIENMEQEFPKMPQSMRDMIEKEVEKQVKVTPQRGYFSLKKAVVASLAATFVLGTTIFAGTKLYRMSSSPQGNYGMTTKIEKTDATENTEKIDPAPQLAMKLSYLPDGMTETEEGKYSYEQTPGQGGISIVFYQMDTGDEAFWMQDHYVTESENIQVGNHDGVYEKMQNIVCDDSAFDQMIYVTYPEYHYVMQMYVGHDVTKEEACKVAEGIILAPSEELADGTVISPYNWSDYEDAMAENSGEDEALKTTATAEEMKNLHKIGEEFAVTGEADGESQNLRIKVTDVKVTDDVAILDPVFMDRDMLDVDENGKLLPDTISYIKAGDGINTLDEVISSREVPRKLVYVTLEYTNAGETDLKDVLFFDSVMKIREKDGVYEICGGEQPKEGDVWDTVQADSSSLEHGEEMAYYDVTGGERGNNYFDSIKAGETKILHVGFVVDEDALPYLYLNTGTSGSTYMFTEEDLEQGLVDIRQ
;
A
#
# COMPACT_ATOMS: atom_id res chain seq x y z
N MET A 1 12.20 10.13 -43.62
CA MET A 1 13.51 9.55 -43.31
C MET A 1 13.46 8.09 -43.73
N ASN A 2 14.44 7.61 -44.51
CA ASN A 2 14.37 6.25 -45.04
C ASN A 2 15.06 5.32 -44.06
N ILE A 3 14.36 4.27 -43.61
CA ILE A 3 14.81 3.28 -42.61
C ILE A 3 16.16 2.63 -42.98
N GLU A 4 16.50 2.56 -44.27
CA GLU A 4 17.77 2.00 -44.76
C GLU A 4 19.03 2.79 -44.32
N ASN A 5 18.91 4.04 -43.84
CA ASN A 5 20.05 4.83 -43.38
C ASN A 5 20.34 4.74 -41.88
N MET A 6 19.45 4.16 -41.10
CA MET A 6 19.65 4.01 -39.64
C MET A 6 20.62 2.88 -39.26
N GLU A 7 20.78 1.87 -40.09
CA GLU A 7 21.69 0.74 -39.81
C GLU A 7 23.19 1.10 -39.82
N GLN A 8 23.56 2.29 -40.26
CA GLN A 8 24.96 2.70 -40.38
C GLN A 8 25.50 3.51 -39.20
N GLU A 9 24.65 3.96 -38.31
CA GLU A 9 25.04 4.84 -37.17
C GLU A 9 25.16 4.11 -35.81
N PHE A 10 24.72 2.87 -35.69
CA PHE A 10 24.88 2.12 -34.48
C PHE A 10 26.17 1.27 -34.48
N PRO A 11 26.94 1.26 -33.36
CA PRO A 11 28.09 0.36 -33.22
C PRO A 11 27.59 -1.09 -33.33
N LYS A 12 28.18 -1.84 -34.26
CA LYS A 12 27.83 -3.24 -34.47
C LYS A 12 28.11 -4.03 -33.20
N MET A 13 27.09 -4.71 -32.69
CA MET A 13 27.20 -5.59 -31.52
C MET A 13 28.40 -6.56 -31.73
N PRO A 14 29.30 -6.71 -30.74
CA PRO A 14 30.41 -7.64 -30.81
C PRO A 14 29.95 -9.07 -31.08
N GLN A 15 30.68 -9.81 -31.93
CA GLN A 15 30.32 -11.18 -32.32
C GLN A 15 30.12 -12.10 -31.08
N SER A 16 30.93 -11.91 -30.04
CA SER A 16 30.81 -12.66 -28.78
C SER A 16 29.47 -12.45 -28.04
N MET A 17 28.87 -11.28 -28.18
CA MET A 17 27.54 -10.96 -27.64
C MET A 17 26.41 -11.63 -28.43
N ARG A 18 26.53 -11.64 -29.76
CA ARG A 18 25.62 -12.37 -30.66
C ARG A 18 25.63 -13.86 -30.36
N ASP A 19 26.81 -14.46 -30.22
CA ASP A 19 26.99 -15.88 -29.95
C ASP A 19 26.44 -16.27 -28.55
N MET A 20 26.49 -15.37 -27.60
CA MET A 20 25.85 -15.57 -26.27
C MET A 20 24.33 -15.54 -26.37
N ILE A 21 23.77 -14.57 -27.06
CA ILE A 21 22.32 -14.44 -27.24
C ILE A 21 21.78 -15.64 -28.04
N GLU A 22 22.42 -16.03 -29.14
CA GLU A 22 22.01 -17.20 -29.91
C GLU A 22 22.07 -18.50 -29.08
N LYS A 23 23.09 -18.65 -28.24
CA LYS A 23 23.23 -19.82 -27.35
C LYS A 23 22.17 -19.88 -26.27
N GLU A 24 21.76 -18.75 -25.73
CA GLU A 24 20.72 -18.68 -24.72
C GLU A 24 19.31 -18.88 -25.30
N VAL A 25 19.05 -18.31 -26.48
CA VAL A 25 17.81 -18.55 -27.25
C VAL A 25 17.71 -20.02 -27.69
N GLU A 26 18.81 -20.67 -28.15
CA GLU A 26 18.79 -22.09 -28.45
C GLU A 26 18.54 -23.00 -27.26
N LYS A 27 18.94 -22.63 -26.03
CA LYS A 27 18.61 -23.37 -24.80
C LYS A 27 17.13 -23.29 -24.48
N GLN A 28 16.52 -22.13 -24.63
CA GLN A 28 15.10 -21.91 -24.33
C GLN A 28 14.16 -22.52 -25.37
N VAL A 29 14.59 -22.64 -26.63
CA VAL A 29 13.78 -23.23 -27.73
C VAL A 29 13.77 -24.77 -27.73
N LYS A 30 14.65 -25.46 -26.99
CA LYS A 30 14.73 -26.92 -26.94
C LYS A 30 13.73 -27.60 -26.00
N VAL A 31 12.68 -26.92 -25.52
CA VAL A 31 11.60 -27.54 -24.76
C VAL A 31 10.57 -28.09 -25.74
N THR A 32 10.47 -29.42 -25.80
CA THR A 32 9.60 -30.20 -26.70
C THR A 32 8.11 -29.87 -26.46
N PRO A 33 7.28 -29.66 -27.50
CA PRO A 33 5.88 -29.29 -27.31
C PRO A 33 5.03 -30.51 -26.97
N GLN A 34 4.49 -30.60 -25.76
CA GLN A 34 3.31 -31.35 -25.48
C GLN A 34 2.06 -30.60 -25.97
N ARG A 35 1.27 -31.23 -26.85
CA ARG A 35 -0.01 -30.71 -27.33
C ARG A 35 -1.02 -30.61 -26.17
N GLY A 36 -1.28 -29.39 -25.70
CA GLY A 36 -2.37 -29.04 -24.80
C GLY A 36 -3.03 -27.74 -25.30
N TYR A 37 -4.34 -27.68 -25.26
CA TYR A 37 -5.17 -26.55 -25.68
C TYR A 37 -4.67 -25.25 -25.07
N PHE A 38 -4.19 -24.33 -25.91
CA PHE A 38 -3.76 -22.99 -25.48
C PHE A 38 -4.98 -22.07 -25.34
N SER A 39 -5.27 -21.62 -24.13
CA SER A 39 -6.06 -20.42 -23.94
C SER A 39 -5.17 -19.20 -24.22
N LEU A 40 -5.71 -18.21 -24.92
CA LEU A 40 -5.01 -16.99 -25.37
C LEU A 40 -4.51 -16.06 -24.24
N LYS A 41 -4.56 -16.47 -22.97
CA LYS A 41 -4.09 -15.71 -21.81
C LYS A 41 -2.64 -15.99 -21.39
N LYS A 42 -1.86 -16.78 -22.13
CA LYS A 42 -0.48 -17.14 -21.76
C LYS A 42 0.60 -16.56 -22.69
N ALA A 43 0.37 -15.46 -23.37
CA ALA A 43 1.30 -14.89 -24.33
C ALA A 43 1.83 -13.50 -23.92
N VAL A 44 2.13 -13.28 -22.65
CA VAL A 44 2.94 -12.11 -22.24
C VAL A 44 3.92 -12.56 -21.15
N VAL A 45 4.81 -13.45 -21.51
CA VAL A 45 6.11 -13.55 -20.85
C VAL A 45 7.13 -13.08 -21.89
N ALA A 46 7.11 -11.82 -22.18
CA ALA A 46 8.22 -11.17 -22.85
C ALA A 46 9.27 -10.91 -21.76
N SER A 47 10.31 -11.74 -21.75
CA SER A 47 11.46 -11.59 -20.90
C SER A 47 11.96 -10.14 -20.89
N LEU A 48 11.97 -9.48 -19.74
CA LEU A 48 12.68 -8.23 -19.47
C LEU A 48 14.22 -8.44 -19.54
N ALA A 49 14.70 -9.16 -20.55
CA ALA A 49 16.10 -9.53 -20.68
C ALA A 49 16.91 -8.49 -21.47
N ALA A 50 16.71 -7.20 -21.23
CA ALA A 50 17.56 -6.18 -21.81
C ALA A 50 17.97 -5.17 -20.72
N THR A 51 19.26 -5.09 -20.45
CA THR A 51 19.82 -3.98 -19.68
C THR A 51 19.68 -2.71 -20.52
N PHE A 52 18.76 -1.84 -20.15
CA PHE A 52 18.59 -0.56 -20.81
C PHE A 52 19.55 0.45 -20.19
N VAL A 53 20.66 0.69 -20.86
CA VAL A 53 21.49 1.85 -20.53
C VAL A 53 20.87 3.04 -21.23
N LEU A 54 20.22 3.90 -20.46
CA LEU A 54 19.75 5.18 -20.95
C LEU A 54 20.91 6.04 -21.42
N GLY A 55 20.66 6.80 -22.46
CA GLY A 55 21.62 7.76 -22.98
C GLY A 55 22.06 8.69 -21.84
N THR A 56 23.30 9.13 -21.91
CA THR A 56 23.82 10.09 -20.94
C THR A 56 23.22 11.47 -21.26
N THR A 57 22.51 12.04 -20.31
CA THR A 57 21.94 13.40 -20.40
C THR A 57 23.08 14.42 -20.64
N ILE A 58 23.02 15.16 -21.71
CA ILE A 58 24.00 16.21 -22.00
C ILE A 58 23.39 17.56 -21.66
N PHE A 59 23.79 18.12 -20.51
CA PHE A 59 23.49 19.51 -20.20
C PHE A 59 24.73 20.38 -20.38
N ALA A 60 24.65 21.38 -21.25
CA ALA A 60 25.70 22.35 -21.50
C ALA A 60 27.12 21.77 -21.75
N GLY A 61 27.22 20.56 -22.31
CA GLY A 61 28.51 19.93 -22.68
C GLY A 61 29.17 19.12 -21.56
N THR A 62 28.62 19.04 -20.38
CA THR A 62 29.08 18.20 -19.26
C THR A 62 28.02 17.19 -18.86
N LYS A 63 28.36 15.90 -18.90
CA LYS A 63 27.50 14.80 -18.44
C LYS A 63 27.70 14.66 -16.95
N LEU A 64 26.80 15.19 -16.15
CA LEU A 64 26.91 15.12 -14.68
C LEU A 64 26.44 13.78 -14.12
N TYR A 65 25.36 13.22 -14.65
CA TYR A 65 24.74 11.99 -14.19
C TYR A 65 24.41 11.05 -15.33
N ARG A 66 24.35 9.77 -15.04
CA ARG A 66 23.85 8.71 -15.92
C ARG A 66 22.75 7.97 -15.21
N MET A 67 21.56 7.94 -15.79
CA MET A 67 20.47 7.08 -15.39
C MET A 67 20.58 5.74 -16.11
N SER A 68 20.33 4.66 -15.41
CA SER A 68 20.28 3.29 -15.94
C SER A 68 19.17 2.52 -15.23
N SER A 69 18.47 1.67 -15.97
CA SER A 69 17.56 0.69 -15.41
C SER A 69 17.99 -0.70 -15.83
N SER A 70 18.02 -1.64 -14.89
CA SER A 70 18.49 -3.00 -15.12
C SER A 70 17.58 -4.02 -14.45
N PRO A 71 17.22 -5.13 -15.12
CA PRO A 71 16.37 -6.15 -14.55
C PRO A 71 17.08 -6.92 -13.42
N GLN A 72 16.31 -7.26 -12.39
CA GLN A 72 16.67 -8.20 -11.34
C GLN A 72 15.70 -9.38 -11.38
N GLY A 73 16.19 -10.55 -11.76
CA GLY A 73 15.31 -11.69 -12.01
C GLY A 73 14.40 -11.46 -13.22
N ASN A 74 13.14 -11.91 -13.11
CA ASN A 74 12.16 -11.82 -14.19
C ASN A 74 11.27 -10.57 -14.08
N TYR A 75 11.07 -10.06 -12.85
CA TYR A 75 10.05 -9.06 -12.52
C TYR A 75 10.56 -7.99 -11.54
N GLY A 76 11.82 -8.01 -11.16
CA GLY A 76 12.47 -6.92 -10.43
C GLY A 76 13.17 -5.97 -11.39
N MET A 77 13.19 -4.69 -11.06
CA MET A 77 13.96 -3.65 -11.75
C MET A 77 14.76 -2.83 -10.75
N THR A 78 15.94 -2.42 -11.13
CA THR A 78 16.75 -1.47 -10.37
C THR A 78 17.04 -0.27 -11.24
N THR A 79 16.54 0.88 -10.84
CA THR A 79 16.87 2.17 -11.45
C THR A 79 17.96 2.83 -10.62
N LYS A 80 19.07 3.21 -11.30
CA LYS A 80 20.24 3.86 -10.70
C LYS A 80 20.57 5.15 -11.41
N ILE A 81 21.02 6.13 -10.65
CA ILE A 81 21.60 7.37 -11.14
C ILE A 81 22.99 7.49 -10.53
N GLU A 82 23.99 7.44 -11.40
CA GLU A 82 25.39 7.47 -11.02
C GLU A 82 26.05 8.76 -11.54
N LYS A 83 26.99 9.29 -10.77
CA LYS A 83 27.85 10.38 -11.25
C LYS A 83 28.75 9.88 -12.38
N THR A 84 29.02 10.77 -13.32
CA THR A 84 29.98 10.52 -14.37
C THR A 84 31.37 11.07 -13.98
N ASP A 85 32.46 10.59 -14.64
CA ASP A 85 33.82 11.08 -14.44
C ASP A 85 33.97 12.61 -14.61
N ALA A 86 33.02 13.25 -15.31
CA ALA A 86 32.98 14.70 -15.47
C ALA A 86 32.59 15.42 -14.16
N THR A 87 31.91 14.73 -13.24
CA THR A 87 31.50 15.27 -11.94
C THR A 87 32.66 15.29 -10.94
N GLU A 88 33.63 14.36 -11.06
CA GLU A 88 34.80 14.29 -10.17
C GLU A 88 35.69 15.55 -10.21
N ASN A 89 35.61 16.32 -11.32
CA ASN A 89 36.42 17.53 -11.53
C ASN A 89 35.70 18.83 -11.15
N THR A 90 34.48 18.80 -10.68
CA THR A 90 33.76 19.98 -10.21
C THR A 90 33.92 20.12 -8.69
N GLU A 91 34.80 21.02 -8.27
CA GLU A 91 35.04 21.39 -6.86
C GLU A 91 33.82 22.07 -6.23
N LYS A 92 32.86 21.40 -5.78
CA LYS A 92 31.59 21.74 -5.15
C LYS A 92 30.39 21.67 -6.08
N ILE A 93 29.58 20.68 -5.82
CA ILE A 93 28.16 20.75 -6.18
C ILE A 93 27.56 21.83 -5.29
N ASP A 94 27.08 22.92 -5.87
CA ASP A 94 26.33 23.92 -5.13
C ASP A 94 25.11 23.26 -4.50
N PRO A 95 24.68 23.64 -3.29
CA PRO A 95 23.48 23.10 -2.70
C PRO A 95 22.30 23.27 -3.66
N ALA A 96 21.48 22.23 -3.79
CA ALA A 96 20.31 22.27 -4.67
C ALA A 96 19.42 23.47 -4.26
N PRO A 97 18.94 24.26 -5.23
CA PRO A 97 18.09 25.40 -4.94
C PRO A 97 16.74 24.91 -4.40
N GLN A 98 16.07 25.72 -3.59
CA GLN A 98 14.66 25.46 -3.29
C GLN A 98 13.85 25.64 -4.57
N LEU A 99 13.18 24.58 -5.01
CA LEU A 99 12.41 24.59 -6.25
C LEU A 99 10.92 24.78 -5.95
N ALA A 100 10.21 25.27 -6.95
CA ALA A 100 8.76 25.19 -7.04
C ALA A 100 8.38 24.37 -8.27
N MET A 101 7.26 23.68 -8.18
CA MET A 101 6.66 22.89 -9.25
C MET A 101 5.34 23.52 -9.68
N LYS A 102 5.07 23.46 -10.98
CA LYS A 102 3.78 23.77 -11.56
C LYS A 102 3.44 22.74 -12.61
N LEU A 103 2.19 22.29 -12.63
CA LEU A 103 1.68 21.44 -13.71
C LEU A 103 1.06 22.30 -14.82
N SER A 104 1.45 22.06 -16.05
CA SER A 104 0.84 22.67 -17.23
C SER A 104 -0.25 21.79 -17.84
N TYR A 105 -0.36 20.53 -17.41
CA TYR A 105 -1.35 19.57 -17.87
C TYR A 105 -1.77 18.65 -16.72
N LEU A 106 -3.06 18.42 -16.60
CA LEU A 106 -3.71 17.35 -15.82
C LEU A 106 -4.79 16.71 -16.70
N PRO A 107 -5.09 15.41 -16.52
CA PRO A 107 -6.25 14.77 -17.15
C PRO A 107 -7.56 15.48 -16.80
N ASP A 108 -8.53 15.44 -17.72
CA ASP A 108 -9.84 16.05 -17.51
C ASP A 108 -10.54 15.45 -16.29
N GLY A 109 -10.99 16.29 -15.34
CA GLY A 109 -11.65 15.89 -14.10
C GLY A 109 -10.70 15.48 -12.97
N MET A 110 -9.39 15.62 -13.15
CA MET A 110 -8.40 15.42 -12.09
C MET A 110 -8.06 16.76 -11.43
N THR A 111 -8.00 16.77 -10.11
CA THR A 111 -7.69 17.95 -9.30
C THR A 111 -6.67 17.62 -8.22
N GLU A 112 -5.97 18.63 -7.73
CA GLU A 112 -5.07 18.49 -6.59
C GLU A 112 -5.89 18.32 -5.30
N THR A 113 -5.63 17.26 -4.56
CA THR A 113 -6.29 16.96 -3.28
C THR A 113 -5.41 17.30 -2.08
N GLU A 114 -4.10 17.10 -2.23
CA GLU A 114 -3.05 17.47 -1.29
C GLU A 114 -1.80 17.88 -2.08
N GLU A 115 -0.81 18.47 -1.44
CA GLU A 115 0.44 18.85 -2.09
C GLU A 115 1.08 17.67 -2.83
N GLY A 116 1.18 17.79 -4.16
CA GLY A 116 1.75 16.76 -5.03
C GLY A 116 0.86 15.53 -5.25
N LYS A 117 -0.37 15.51 -4.75
CA LYS A 117 -1.34 14.43 -4.97
C LYS A 117 -2.54 14.91 -5.77
N TYR A 118 -2.87 14.17 -6.79
CA TYR A 118 -3.92 14.48 -7.75
C TYR A 118 -4.82 13.27 -7.93
N SER A 119 -6.13 13.43 -7.80
CA SER A 119 -7.11 12.38 -8.06
C SER A 119 -8.30 12.89 -8.86
N TYR A 120 -9.09 11.98 -9.41
CA TYR A 120 -10.33 12.36 -10.09
C TYR A 120 -11.37 12.84 -9.09
N GLU A 121 -12.20 13.83 -9.48
CA GLU A 121 -13.25 14.40 -8.64
C GLU A 121 -14.27 13.35 -8.16
N GLN A 122 -14.44 12.26 -8.92
CA GLN A 122 -15.36 11.17 -8.61
C GLN A 122 -14.81 10.19 -7.56
N THR A 123 -13.50 10.11 -7.44
CA THR A 123 -12.77 9.20 -6.53
C THR A 123 -11.69 9.96 -5.75
N PRO A 124 -12.07 10.96 -4.94
CA PRO A 124 -11.08 11.81 -4.26
C PRO A 124 -10.23 10.99 -3.29
N GLY A 125 -8.90 11.13 -3.43
CA GLY A 125 -7.94 10.42 -2.57
C GLY A 125 -7.72 8.95 -2.94
N GLN A 126 -8.30 8.45 -4.03
CA GLN A 126 -8.08 7.09 -4.53
C GLN A 126 -7.39 7.12 -5.89
N GLY A 127 -6.43 6.23 -6.12
CA GLY A 127 -5.69 6.17 -7.38
C GLY A 127 -5.02 7.51 -7.74
N GLY A 128 -5.14 7.90 -9.00
CA GLY A 128 -4.64 9.17 -9.50
C GLY A 128 -3.12 9.22 -9.63
N ILE A 129 -2.53 10.35 -9.22
CA ILE A 129 -1.10 10.60 -9.35
C ILE A 129 -0.55 11.19 -8.05
N SER A 130 0.60 10.66 -7.59
CA SER A 130 1.36 11.23 -6.48
C SER A 130 2.80 11.50 -6.92
N ILE A 131 3.30 12.73 -6.69
CA ILE A 131 4.61 13.18 -7.14
C ILE A 131 5.50 13.43 -5.94
N VAL A 132 6.65 12.78 -5.91
CA VAL A 132 7.67 12.90 -4.86
C VAL A 132 9.00 13.30 -5.50
N PHE A 133 9.78 14.11 -4.82
CA PHE A 133 11.12 14.49 -5.24
C PHE A 133 12.16 14.04 -4.22
N TYR A 134 13.26 13.55 -4.74
CA TYR A 134 14.45 13.22 -3.97
C TYR A 134 15.59 14.14 -4.37
N GLN A 135 16.28 14.69 -3.39
CA GLN A 135 17.56 15.34 -3.61
C GLN A 135 18.62 14.27 -3.70
N MET A 136 19.31 14.19 -4.83
CA MET A 136 20.37 13.20 -5.06
C MET A 136 21.55 13.41 -4.13
N ASP A 137 22.15 12.31 -3.70
CA ASP A 137 23.34 12.33 -2.86
C ASP A 137 24.58 12.88 -3.63
N THR A 138 25.56 13.27 -2.85
CA THR A 138 26.88 13.71 -3.33
C THR A 138 27.85 12.56 -3.52
N GLY A 139 27.51 11.32 -3.12
CA GLY A 139 28.28 10.07 -3.32
C GLY A 139 28.38 9.60 -4.78
N ASP A 140 29.07 8.51 -5.06
CA ASP A 140 29.22 7.95 -6.41
C ASP A 140 27.90 7.40 -6.96
N GLU A 141 27.09 6.72 -6.12
CA GLU A 141 25.69 6.40 -6.37
C GLU A 141 24.84 7.57 -5.84
N ALA A 142 24.31 8.38 -6.74
CA ALA A 142 23.57 9.57 -6.38
C ALA A 142 22.12 9.27 -6.02
N PHE A 143 21.59 8.16 -6.52
CA PHE A 143 20.23 7.66 -6.25
C PHE A 143 20.11 6.22 -6.77
N TRP A 144 19.35 5.38 -6.08
CA TRP A 144 18.93 4.08 -6.60
C TRP A 144 17.56 3.72 -6.04
N MET A 145 16.79 2.93 -6.78
CA MET A 145 15.51 2.38 -6.33
C MET A 145 15.36 0.97 -6.91
N GLN A 146 14.77 0.09 -6.14
CA GLN A 146 14.46 -1.27 -6.56
C GLN A 146 12.95 -1.47 -6.53
N ASP A 147 12.39 -1.76 -7.70
CA ASP A 147 10.98 -2.03 -7.87
C ASP A 147 10.74 -3.52 -8.09
N HIS A 148 9.71 -4.05 -7.46
CA HIS A 148 9.30 -5.44 -7.55
C HIS A 148 7.98 -5.56 -8.32
N TYR A 149 7.66 -6.78 -8.76
CA TYR A 149 6.44 -7.08 -9.52
C TYR A 149 6.33 -6.32 -10.84
N VAL A 150 7.43 -5.85 -11.39
CA VAL A 150 7.46 -5.08 -12.64
C VAL A 150 7.14 -6.00 -13.82
N THR A 151 6.08 -5.66 -14.55
CA THR A 151 5.62 -6.41 -15.74
C THR A 151 5.99 -5.73 -17.03
N GLU A 152 6.23 -4.42 -17.00
CA GLU A 152 6.70 -3.61 -18.15
C GLU A 152 7.67 -2.56 -17.63
N SER A 153 8.78 -2.35 -18.33
CA SER A 153 9.71 -1.25 -18.10
C SER A 153 10.15 -0.66 -19.43
N GLU A 154 10.12 0.66 -19.53
CA GLU A 154 10.44 1.39 -20.77
C GLU A 154 11.19 2.67 -20.47
N ASN A 155 12.24 2.93 -21.26
CA ASN A 155 12.90 4.22 -21.25
C ASN A 155 12.05 5.27 -21.93
N ILE A 156 11.84 6.39 -21.27
CA ILE A 156 11.06 7.51 -21.78
C ILE A 156 11.90 8.80 -21.81
N GLN A 157 11.46 9.75 -22.62
CA GLN A 157 11.99 11.11 -22.61
C GLN A 157 10.90 12.05 -22.15
N VAL A 158 11.18 12.81 -21.11
CA VAL A 158 10.29 13.83 -20.56
C VAL A 158 10.89 15.20 -20.85
N GLY A 159 10.46 15.80 -21.94
CA GLY A 159 11.13 16.99 -22.49
C GLY A 159 12.58 16.69 -22.88
N ASN A 160 13.53 17.29 -22.16
CA ASN A 160 14.97 17.05 -22.35
C ASN A 160 15.58 16.11 -21.29
N HIS A 161 14.75 15.53 -20.42
CA HIS A 161 15.19 14.71 -19.30
C HIS A 161 14.99 13.22 -19.60
N ASP A 162 15.94 12.42 -19.15
CA ASP A 162 15.83 10.97 -19.22
C ASP A 162 14.88 10.48 -18.10
N GLY A 163 14.05 9.51 -18.44
CA GLY A 163 13.13 8.88 -17.48
C GLY A 163 12.94 7.40 -17.76
N VAL A 164 12.34 6.74 -16.80
CA VAL A 164 11.90 5.34 -16.87
C VAL A 164 10.45 5.27 -16.49
N TYR A 165 9.65 4.57 -17.27
CA TYR A 165 8.30 4.16 -16.94
C TYR A 165 8.31 2.68 -16.57
N GLU A 166 7.63 2.33 -15.49
CA GLU A 166 7.44 0.95 -15.05
C GLU A 166 5.98 0.70 -14.75
N LYS A 167 5.51 -0.52 -15.08
CA LYS A 167 4.20 -1.01 -14.69
C LYS A 167 4.37 -2.23 -13.83
N MET A 168 3.75 -2.20 -12.66
CA MET A 168 3.70 -3.31 -11.72
C MET A 168 2.47 -4.18 -11.95
N GLN A 169 2.51 -5.37 -11.40
CA GLN A 169 1.33 -6.23 -11.35
C GLN A 169 0.26 -5.61 -10.45
N ASN A 170 -0.96 -5.50 -10.98
CA ASN A 170 -2.16 -5.24 -10.19
C ASN A 170 -3.09 -6.44 -10.35
N ILE A 171 -2.99 -7.39 -9.44
CA ILE A 171 -3.59 -8.72 -9.60
C ILE A 171 -5.11 -8.70 -9.47
N VAL A 172 -5.65 -7.79 -8.67
CA VAL A 172 -7.09 -7.66 -8.39
C VAL A 172 -7.73 -6.54 -9.20
N CYS A 173 -6.93 -5.81 -10.01
CA CYS A 173 -7.36 -4.62 -10.78
C CYS A 173 -8.00 -3.56 -9.88
N ASP A 174 -7.39 -3.33 -8.72
CA ASP A 174 -7.80 -2.30 -7.80
C ASP A 174 -7.52 -0.91 -8.38
N ASP A 175 -8.56 -0.12 -8.59
CA ASP A 175 -8.46 1.23 -9.16
C ASP A 175 -7.79 2.22 -8.19
N SER A 176 -7.72 1.89 -6.89
CA SER A 176 -7.00 2.71 -5.90
C SER A 176 -5.49 2.46 -5.88
N ALA A 177 -5.02 1.33 -6.45
CA ALA A 177 -3.61 0.96 -6.42
C ALA A 177 -2.75 1.85 -7.32
N PHE A 178 -1.57 2.19 -6.85
CA PHE A 178 -0.49 2.73 -7.66
C PHE A 178 0.29 1.57 -8.30
N ASP A 179 -0.07 1.22 -9.51
CA ASP A 179 0.53 0.10 -10.24
C ASP A 179 1.44 0.54 -11.38
N GLN A 180 1.72 1.85 -11.48
CA GLN A 180 2.64 2.42 -12.45
C GLN A 180 3.59 3.40 -11.76
N MET A 181 4.81 3.52 -12.30
CA MET A 181 5.85 4.40 -11.78
C MET A 181 6.55 5.13 -12.92
N ILE A 182 6.85 6.40 -12.71
CA ILE A 182 7.71 7.17 -13.61
C ILE A 182 8.83 7.80 -12.79
N TYR A 183 10.07 7.54 -13.19
CA TYR A 183 11.26 8.23 -12.70
C TYR A 183 11.75 9.23 -13.73
N VAL A 184 12.08 10.44 -13.31
CA VAL A 184 12.69 11.46 -14.19
C VAL A 184 13.84 12.14 -13.46
N THR A 185 14.97 12.25 -14.13
CA THR A 185 16.17 12.90 -13.60
C THR A 185 16.24 14.36 -13.99
N TYR A 186 16.42 15.28 -13.05
CA TYR A 186 16.68 16.70 -13.24
C TYR A 186 18.12 17.03 -12.79
N PRO A 187 19.13 16.74 -13.62
CA PRO A 187 20.53 16.83 -13.20
C PRO A 187 20.98 18.26 -12.92
N GLU A 188 20.36 19.28 -13.54
CA GLU A 188 20.63 20.69 -13.35
C GLU A 188 20.26 21.19 -11.95
N TYR A 189 19.34 20.48 -11.27
CA TYR A 189 18.87 20.79 -9.92
C TYR A 189 19.32 19.75 -8.89
N HIS A 190 19.99 18.68 -9.29
CA HIS A 190 20.33 17.53 -8.45
C HIS A 190 19.11 16.84 -7.85
N TYR A 191 18.00 16.72 -8.60
CA TYR A 191 16.77 16.10 -8.16
C TYR A 191 16.38 14.91 -9.05
N VAL A 192 15.72 13.94 -8.42
CA VAL A 192 14.95 12.89 -9.07
C VAL A 192 13.49 13.06 -8.70
N MET A 193 12.62 13.01 -9.68
CA MET A 193 11.19 12.88 -9.49
C MET A 193 10.80 11.40 -9.54
N GLN A 194 10.02 10.96 -8.61
CA GLN A 194 9.28 9.72 -8.64
C GLN A 194 7.79 10.06 -8.67
N MET A 195 7.10 9.55 -9.68
CA MET A 195 5.67 9.74 -9.85
C MET A 195 4.97 8.39 -9.78
N TYR A 196 4.19 8.21 -8.72
CA TYR A 196 3.28 7.09 -8.53
C TYR A 196 2.03 7.36 -9.34
N VAL A 197 1.57 6.37 -10.10
CA VAL A 197 0.44 6.50 -11.00
C VAL A 197 -0.54 5.37 -10.76
N GLY A 198 -1.79 5.73 -10.55
CA GLY A 198 -2.88 4.79 -10.28
C GLY A 198 -3.30 4.00 -11.51
N HIS A 199 -3.97 2.88 -11.27
CA HIS A 199 -4.54 2.04 -12.31
C HIS A 199 -5.59 2.77 -13.17
N ASP A 200 -6.25 3.78 -12.60
CA ASP A 200 -7.26 4.64 -13.21
C ASP A 200 -6.66 5.67 -14.21
N VAL A 201 -5.33 5.80 -14.29
CA VAL A 201 -4.64 6.73 -15.20
C VAL A 201 -3.93 5.94 -16.30
N THR A 202 -4.13 6.33 -17.54
CA THR A 202 -3.43 5.69 -18.67
C THR A 202 -1.94 6.10 -18.72
N LYS A 203 -1.09 5.22 -19.26
CA LYS A 203 0.33 5.52 -19.49
C LYS A 203 0.53 6.82 -20.27
N GLU A 204 -0.28 7.03 -21.31
CA GLU A 204 -0.19 8.21 -22.16
C GLU A 204 -0.53 9.49 -21.38
N GLU A 205 -1.51 9.45 -20.50
CA GLU A 205 -1.84 10.59 -19.62
C GLU A 205 -0.75 10.81 -18.58
N ALA A 206 -0.27 9.76 -17.94
CA ALA A 206 0.84 9.84 -16.98
C ALA A 206 2.09 10.47 -17.59
N CYS A 207 2.48 10.04 -18.80
CA CYS A 207 3.62 10.64 -19.53
C CYS A 207 3.37 12.11 -19.85
N LYS A 208 2.16 12.50 -20.26
CA LYS A 208 1.83 13.91 -20.50
C LYS A 208 1.86 14.76 -19.23
N VAL A 209 1.44 14.20 -18.10
CA VAL A 209 1.57 14.90 -16.81
C VAL A 209 3.04 15.11 -16.47
N ALA A 210 3.87 14.07 -16.61
CA ALA A 210 5.32 14.19 -16.41
C ALA A 210 5.95 15.24 -17.33
N GLU A 211 5.59 15.26 -18.64
CA GLU A 211 6.02 16.28 -19.59
C GLU A 211 5.52 17.69 -19.24
N GLY A 212 4.37 17.77 -18.59
CA GLY A 212 3.74 19.02 -18.15
C GLY A 212 4.33 19.62 -16.88
N ILE A 213 5.25 18.94 -16.20
CA ILE A 213 5.91 19.44 -15.01
C ILE A 213 6.91 20.52 -15.36
N ILE A 214 6.73 21.69 -14.77
CA ILE A 214 7.63 22.83 -14.84
C ILE A 214 8.30 22.97 -13.47
N LEU A 215 9.62 22.81 -13.44
CA LEU A 215 10.44 23.03 -12.25
C LEU A 215 11.31 24.29 -12.45
N ALA A 216 11.36 25.14 -11.46
CA ALA A 216 12.27 26.27 -11.44
C ALA A 216 12.58 26.66 -9.98
N PRO A 217 13.65 27.44 -9.72
CA PRO A 217 13.85 28.07 -8.44
C PRO A 217 12.58 28.80 -7.97
N SER A 218 12.23 28.64 -6.69
CA SER A 218 10.96 29.15 -6.15
C SER A 218 10.81 30.67 -6.30
N GLU A 219 11.94 31.39 -6.39
CA GLU A 219 11.96 32.85 -6.66
C GLU A 219 11.54 33.18 -8.10
N GLU A 220 11.72 32.26 -9.06
CA GLU A 220 11.41 32.43 -10.48
C GLU A 220 10.01 31.90 -10.85
N LEU A 221 9.43 31.01 -10.04
CA LEU A 221 8.11 30.39 -10.27
C LEU A 221 7.16 30.76 -9.13
N ALA A 222 6.77 32.03 -9.06
CA ALA A 222 5.97 32.58 -7.96
C ALA A 222 4.54 31.99 -7.84
N ASP A 223 4.00 31.37 -8.90
CA ASP A 223 2.69 30.71 -8.94
C ASP A 223 2.80 29.16 -8.89
N GLY A 224 3.99 28.64 -8.59
CA GLY A 224 4.24 27.23 -8.37
C GLY A 224 4.16 26.87 -6.88
N THR A 225 3.90 25.59 -6.60
CA THR A 225 3.98 25.03 -5.26
C THR A 225 5.43 24.74 -4.91
N VAL A 226 5.90 25.22 -3.78
CA VAL A 226 7.27 24.94 -3.29
C VAL A 226 7.36 23.46 -2.94
N ILE A 227 8.32 22.76 -3.50
CA ILE A 227 8.52 21.34 -3.22
C ILE A 227 9.41 21.14 -2.00
N SER A 228 9.12 20.07 -1.24
CA SER A 228 9.88 19.61 -0.08
C SER A 228 10.49 18.23 -0.40
N PRO A 229 11.68 18.18 -1.02
CA PRO A 229 12.28 16.92 -1.41
C PRO A 229 12.78 16.14 -0.21
N TYR A 230 12.70 14.82 -0.29
CA TYR A 230 13.43 13.95 0.63
C TYR A 230 14.92 14.00 0.29
N ASN A 231 15.78 14.04 1.32
CA ASN A 231 17.20 13.79 1.12
C ASN A 231 17.41 12.30 0.89
N TRP A 232 18.09 11.92 -0.18
CA TRP A 232 18.22 10.50 -0.54
C TRP A 232 18.98 9.69 0.52
N SER A 233 20.08 10.23 1.05
CA SER A 233 20.87 9.55 2.09
C SER A 233 20.03 9.31 3.34
N ASP A 234 19.26 10.30 3.78
CA ASP A 234 18.42 10.17 4.97
C ASP A 234 17.30 9.13 4.74
N TYR A 235 16.76 9.07 3.53
CA TYR A 235 15.74 8.09 3.14
C TYR A 235 16.32 6.67 3.07
N GLU A 236 17.53 6.50 2.50
CA GLU A 236 18.24 5.24 2.44
C GLU A 236 18.59 4.71 3.84
N ASP A 237 19.06 5.58 4.73
CA ASP A 237 19.34 5.24 6.14
C ASP A 237 18.05 4.79 6.85
N ALA A 238 16.94 5.49 6.66
CA ALA A 238 15.64 5.11 7.23
C ALA A 238 15.12 3.78 6.68
N MET A 239 15.29 3.50 5.39
CA MET A 239 14.97 2.17 4.81
C MET A 239 15.85 1.07 5.42
N ALA A 240 17.15 1.34 5.62
CA ALA A 240 18.07 0.38 6.21
C ALA A 240 17.73 0.09 7.68
N GLU A 241 17.34 1.11 8.45
CA GLU A 241 16.88 0.95 9.84
C GLU A 241 15.59 0.14 9.93
N ASN A 242 14.65 0.37 9.01
CA ASN A 242 13.38 -0.37 8.93
C ASN A 242 13.53 -1.79 8.35
N SER A 243 14.65 -2.10 7.67
CA SER A 243 14.96 -3.44 7.17
C SER A 243 15.60 -4.36 8.21
N GLY A 244 15.62 -3.96 9.50
CA GLY A 244 16.00 -4.82 10.62
C GLY A 244 15.19 -6.12 10.59
N GLU A 245 15.72 -7.19 11.20
CA GLU A 245 14.96 -8.43 11.36
C GLU A 245 13.63 -8.09 12.03
N ASP A 246 12.52 -8.12 11.26
CA ASP A 246 11.19 -8.00 11.80
C ASP A 246 11.05 -9.06 12.90
N GLU A 247 10.76 -8.64 14.12
CA GLU A 247 10.39 -9.59 15.17
C GLU A 247 9.23 -10.41 14.62
N ALA A 248 9.37 -11.72 14.65
CA ALA A 248 8.35 -12.63 14.11
C ALA A 248 7.00 -12.29 14.75
N LEU A 249 6.02 -11.89 13.93
CA LEU A 249 4.69 -11.53 14.39
C LEU A 249 4.09 -12.69 15.19
N LYS A 250 3.55 -12.40 16.36
CA LYS A 250 2.90 -13.39 17.20
C LYS A 250 1.47 -13.67 16.69
N THR A 251 1.34 -14.59 15.75
CA THR A 251 0.06 -14.98 15.16
C THR A 251 -0.66 -16.13 15.88
N THR A 252 -0.01 -16.71 16.89
CA THR A 252 -0.59 -17.83 17.68
C THR A 252 -0.50 -17.55 19.16
N ALA A 253 -1.52 -18.00 19.92
CA ALA A 253 -1.56 -17.96 21.36
C ALA A 253 -2.05 -19.31 21.93
N THR A 254 -1.52 -19.70 23.10
CA THR A 254 -1.97 -20.89 23.82
C THR A 254 -3.21 -20.59 24.64
N ALA A 255 -3.94 -21.63 25.07
CA ALA A 255 -5.08 -21.48 25.98
C ALA A 255 -4.71 -20.80 27.32
N GLU A 256 -3.45 -20.92 27.77
CA GLU A 256 -2.99 -20.24 28.99
C GLU A 256 -2.78 -18.73 28.74
N GLU A 257 -2.31 -18.34 27.58
CA GLU A 257 -2.19 -16.93 27.18
C GLU A 257 -3.58 -16.31 26.96
N MET A 258 -4.53 -17.06 26.42
CA MET A 258 -5.94 -16.63 26.21
C MET A 258 -6.83 -16.81 27.46
N LYS A 259 -6.26 -16.94 28.66
CA LYS A 259 -7.03 -17.16 29.91
C LYS A 259 -7.97 -16.03 30.28
N ASN A 260 -7.73 -14.82 29.79
CA ASN A 260 -8.54 -13.64 30.04
C ASN A 260 -9.65 -13.44 28.98
N LEU A 261 -10.00 -14.48 28.23
CA LEU A 261 -11.07 -14.41 27.25
C LEU A 261 -12.42 -14.11 27.92
N HIS A 262 -13.10 -13.08 27.45
CA HIS A 262 -14.39 -12.60 27.96
C HIS A 262 -15.55 -13.06 27.09
N LYS A 263 -16.76 -12.98 27.63
CA LYS A 263 -18.01 -13.27 26.94
C LYS A 263 -18.91 -12.05 26.87
N ILE A 264 -19.81 -12.04 25.91
CA ILE A 264 -20.89 -11.05 25.86
C ILE A 264 -21.62 -11.00 27.18
N GLY A 265 -21.78 -9.80 27.75
CA GLY A 265 -22.38 -9.55 29.04
C GLY A 265 -21.42 -9.56 30.24
N GLU A 266 -20.17 -9.97 30.07
CA GLU A 266 -19.15 -9.86 31.11
C GLU A 266 -18.53 -8.47 31.12
N GLU A 267 -18.33 -7.91 32.32
CA GLU A 267 -17.63 -6.65 32.54
C GLU A 267 -16.19 -6.95 32.95
N PHE A 268 -15.24 -6.32 32.31
CA PHE A 268 -13.82 -6.47 32.61
C PHE A 268 -13.11 -5.10 32.68
N ALA A 269 -12.01 -5.07 33.42
CA ALA A 269 -11.23 -3.87 33.58
C ALA A 269 -10.18 -3.78 32.48
N VAL A 270 -10.02 -2.61 31.90
CA VAL A 270 -8.99 -2.32 30.92
C VAL A 270 -8.17 -1.11 31.37
N THR A 271 -6.94 -1.05 30.90
CA THR A 271 -6.10 0.12 31.03
C THR A 271 -6.24 0.91 29.74
N GLY A 272 -7.13 1.89 29.72
CA GLY A 272 -7.28 2.79 28.59
C GLY A 272 -6.29 3.96 28.67
N GLU A 273 -6.14 4.67 27.58
CA GLU A 273 -5.42 5.94 27.53
C GLU A 273 -6.39 7.12 27.54
N ALA A 274 -6.12 8.10 28.39
CA ALA A 274 -6.76 9.40 28.36
C ALA A 274 -5.70 10.44 28.69
N ASP A 275 -5.56 11.48 27.87
CA ASP A 275 -4.51 12.51 27.97
C ASP A 275 -3.08 11.91 28.08
N GLY A 276 -2.84 10.73 27.50
CA GLY A 276 -1.55 10.02 27.56
C GLY A 276 -1.24 9.37 28.90
N GLU A 277 -2.24 9.22 29.79
CA GLU A 277 -2.12 8.51 31.07
C GLU A 277 -3.05 7.29 31.10
N SER A 278 -2.54 6.16 31.63
CA SER A 278 -3.33 4.95 31.83
C SER A 278 -4.49 5.19 32.78
N GLN A 279 -5.69 4.82 32.38
CA GLN A 279 -6.92 5.08 33.12
C GLN A 279 -7.66 3.77 33.48
N ASN A 280 -8.35 3.78 34.60
CA ASN A 280 -9.18 2.66 35.01
C ASN A 280 -10.55 2.72 34.33
N LEU A 281 -10.68 1.99 33.25
CA LEU A 281 -11.94 1.79 32.53
C LEU A 281 -12.47 0.39 32.77
N ARG A 282 -13.78 0.24 32.68
CA ARG A 282 -14.45 -1.04 32.55
C ARG A 282 -15.21 -1.07 31.24
N ILE A 283 -15.06 -2.15 30.52
CA ILE A 283 -15.75 -2.38 29.26
C ILE A 283 -16.69 -3.58 29.41
N LYS A 284 -17.80 -3.52 28.72
CA LYS A 284 -18.75 -4.62 28.62
C LYS A 284 -19.42 -4.60 27.26
N VAL A 285 -19.26 -5.66 26.51
CA VAL A 285 -20.06 -5.91 25.30
C VAL A 285 -21.44 -6.38 25.76
N THR A 286 -22.47 -5.60 25.47
CA THR A 286 -23.83 -5.89 25.93
C THR A 286 -24.69 -6.61 24.90
N ASP A 287 -24.44 -6.37 23.60
CA ASP A 287 -25.17 -6.98 22.50
C ASP A 287 -24.30 -7.07 21.25
N VAL A 288 -24.52 -8.12 20.45
CA VAL A 288 -23.93 -8.30 19.12
C VAL A 288 -25.03 -8.71 18.17
N LYS A 289 -25.28 -7.88 17.17
CA LYS A 289 -26.30 -8.11 16.15
C LYS A 289 -25.64 -8.33 14.80
N VAL A 290 -25.92 -9.46 14.15
CA VAL A 290 -25.49 -9.75 12.79
C VAL A 290 -26.65 -9.56 11.82
N THR A 291 -26.42 -8.80 10.77
CA THR A 291 -27.45 -8.49 9.76
C THR A 291 -26.80 -8.20 8.40
N ASP A 292 -27.56 -8.34 7.31
CA ASP A 292 -27.20 -7.85 5.99
C ASP A 292 -27.82 -6.45 5.69
N ASP A 293 -28.70 -5.95 6.58
CA ASP A 293 -29.41 -4.68 6.44
C ASP A 293 -28.65 -3.58 7.21
N VAL A 294 -28.15 -2.58 6.48
CA VAL A 294 -27.40 -1.46 7.05
C VAL A 294 -28.28 -0.32 7.57
N ALA A 295 -29.61 -0.48 7.55
CA ALA A 295 -30.54 0.55 8.06
C ALA A 295 -30.38 0.83 9.57
N ILE A 296 -29.71 -0.08 10.32
CA ILE A 296 -29.39 0.12 11.73
C ILE A 296 -28.35 1.23 11.95
N LEU A 297 -27.50 1.53 10.95
CA LEU A 297 -26.47 2.55 11.06
C LEU A 297 -27.10 3.94 11.03
N ASP A 298 -26.66 4.83 11.93
CA ASP A 298 -27.09 6.22 11.93
C ASP A 298 -26.35 7.00 10.82
N PRO A 299 -27.04 7.60 9.86
CA PRO A 299 -26.41 8.32 8.74
C PRO A 299 -25.67 9.60 9.18
N VAL A 300 -25.80 10.02 10.43
CA VAL A 300 -25.02 11.15 10.98
C VAL A 300 -23.55 10.76 11.15
N PHE A 301 -23.28 9.48 11.44
CA PHE A 301 -21.93 8.96 11.73
C PHE A 301 -21.34 8.18 10.56
N MET A 302 -22.12 7.80 9.58
CA MET A 302 -21.64 7.08 8.41
C MET A 302 -22.45 7.40 7.17
N ASP A 303 -21.77 7.73 6.10
CA ASP A 303 -22.37 7.77 4.77
C ASP A 303 -22.57 6.33 4.27
N ARG A 304 -23.84 5.92 4.15
CA ARG A 304 -24.18 4.57 3.69
C ARG A 304 -23.84 4.33 2.22
N ASP A 305 -23.66 5.41 1.44
CA ASP A 305 -23.24 5.34 0.04
C ASP A 305 -21.78 4.85 -0.09
N MET A 306 -21.01 4.83 1.01
CA MET A 306 -19.69 4.22 1.06
C MET A 306 -19.74 2.69 1.16
N LEU A 307 -20.91 2.10 1.41
CA LEU A 307 -21.08 0.66 1.48
C LEU A 307 -21.73 0.14 0.18
N ASP A 308 -21.20 -0.96 -0.33
CA ASP A 308 -21.83 -1.66 -1.46
C ASP A 308 -23.11 -2.34 -1.02
N VAL A 309 -24.23 -1.68 -1.28
CA VAL A 309 -25.57 -2.14 -0.92
C VAL A 309 -26.49 -2.21 -2.14
N ASP A 310 -27.51 -3.06 -2.04
CA ASP A 310 -28.59 -3.11 -3.03
C ASP A 310 -29.60 -1.95 -2.82
N GLU A 311 -30.60 -1.87 -3.72
CA GLU A 311 -31.68 -0.88 -3.66
C GLU A 311 -32.52 -0.93 -2.36
N ASN A 312 -32.43 -2.00 -1.57
CA ASN A 312 -33.14 -2.19 -0.31
C ASN A 312 -32.22 -1.92 0.91
N GLY A 313 -30.97 -1.50 0.71
CA GLY A 313 -29.99 -1.25 1.77
C GLY A 313 -29.37 -2.51 2.36
N LYS A 314 -29.30 -3.60 1.59
CA LYS A 314 -28.63 -4.84 1.98
C LYS A 314 -27.25 -4.91 1.38
N LEU A 315 -26.27 -5.35 2.18
CA LEU A 315 -24.91 -5.56 1.73
C LEU A 315 -24.87 -6.52 0.53
N LEU A 316 -24.16 -6.11 -0.52
CA LEU A 316 -23.89 -6.96 -1.67
C LEU A 316 -22.81 -8.00 -1.30
N PRO A 317 -22.81 -9.19 -1.94
CA PRO A 317 -21.73 -10.15 -1.80
C PRO A 317 -20.40 -9.56 -2.26
N ASP A 318 -19.33 -10.08 -1.70
CA ASP A 318 -17.96 -9.79 -2.13
C ASP A 318 -17.31 -10.99 -2.82
N THR A 319 -16.21 -10.74 -3.53
CA THR A 319 -15.40 -11.78 -4.16
C THR A 319 -14.09 -11.92 -3.42
N ILE A 320 -13.93 -13.01 -2.67
CA ILE A 320 -12.63 -13.37 -2.07
C ILE A 320 -11.77 -14.03 -3.13
N SER A 321 -10.57 -13.51 -3.32
CA SER A 321 -9.53 -14.08 -4.17
C SER A 321 -8.41 -14.67 -3.32
N TYR A 322 -8.08 -15.92 -3.56
CA TYR A 322 -6.97 -16.61 -2.90
C TYR A 322 -5.72 -16.44 -3.76
N ILE A 323 -4.73 -15.76 -3.21
CA ILE A 323 -3.54 -15.34 -3.92
C ILE A 323 -2.34 -16.09 -3.34
N LYS A 324 -1.63 -16.79 -4.22
CA LYS A 324 -0.32 -17.32 -3.91
C LYS A 324 0.71 -16.22 -4.14
N ALA A 325 1.36 -15.78 -3.07
CA ALA A 325 2.36 -14.75 -3.14
C ALA A 325 3.60 -15.18 -3.96
N GLY A 326 4.04 -14.29 -4.84
CA GLY A 326 5.34 -14.36 -5.50
C GLY A 326 6.41 -13.64 -4.66
N ASP A 327 7.65 -13.67 -5.14
CA ASP A 327 8.74 -12.89 -4.57
C ASP A 327 8.92 -11.52 -5.23
N GLY A 328 8.07 -11.20 -6.22
CA GLY A 328 8.13 -9.95 -6.99
C GLY A 328 9.38 -9.76 -7.84
N ILE A 329 10.36 -10.65 -7.73
CA ILE A 329 11.64 -10.63 -8.47
C ILE A 329 11.67 -11.73 -9.53
N ASN A 330 11.41 -12.98 -9.16
CA ASN A 330 11.45 -14.12 -10.07
C ASN A 330 10.04 -14.66 -10.38
N THR A 331 9.09 -14.43 -9.48
CA THR A 331 7.71 -14.89 -9.56
C THR A 331 6.75 -13.75 -9.21
N LEU A 332 5.64 -13.70 -9.94
CA LEU A 332 4.50 -12.84 -9.66
C LEU A 332 3.52 -13.54 -8.74
N ASP A 333 2.63 -12.75 -8.13
CA ASP A 333 1.46 -13.29 -7.45
C ASP A 333 0.55 -14.03 -8.42
N GLU A 334 -0.11 -15.08 -7.95
CA GLU A 334 -1.02 -15.89 -8.76
C GLU A 334 -2.36 -16.06 -8.03
N VAL A 335 -3.47 -15.62 -8.65
CA VAL A 335 -4.81 -15.95 -8.16
C VAL A 335 -5.06 -17.43 -8.44
N ILE A 336 -5.08 -18.23 -7.38
CA ILE A 336 -5.28 -19.69 -7.49
C ILE A 336 -6.76 -20.08 -7.51
N SER A 337 -7.62 -19.27 -6.89
CA SER A 337 -9.08 -19.43 -6.92
C SER A 337 -9.77 -18.15 -6.46
N SER A 338 -11.05 -18.01 -6.81
CA SER A 338 -11.92 -16.94 -6.31
C SER A 338 -13.31 -17.52 -6.02
N ARG A 339 -14.04 -16.92 -5.09
CA ARG A 339 -15.41 -17.26 -4.76
C ARG A 339 -16.21 -16.06 -4.33
N GLU A 340 -17.52 -16.07 -4.56
CA GLU A 340 -18.42 -15.10 -3.95
C GLU A 340 -18.77 -15.51 -2.52
N VAL A 341 -18.86 -14.53 -1.63
CA VAL A 341 -19.26 -14.71 -0.24
C VAL A 341 -20.25 -13.60 0.16
N PRO A 342 -21.35 -13.92 0.86
CA PRO A 342 -22.23 -12.91 1.43
C PRO A 342 -21.48 -12.09 2.50
N ARG A 343 -21.73 -10.78 2.54
CA ARG A 343 -21.22 -9.91 3.61
C ARG A 343 -22.26 -9.71 4.70
N LYS A 344 -21.81 -9.48 5.92
CA LYS A 344 -22.62 -9.19 7.10
C LYS A 344 -22.07 -7.98 7.85
N LEU A 345 -22.99 -7.15 8.33
CA LEU A 345 -22.69 -6.16 9.35
C LEU A 345 -22.74 -6.82 10.71
N VAL A 346 -21.65 -6.80 11.44
CA VAL A 346 -21.54 -7.14 12.84
C VAL A 346 -21.63 -5.85 13.64
N TYR A 347 -22.79 -5.60 14.23
CA TYR A 347 -23.09 -4.39 15.00
C TYR A 347 -23.00 -4.70 16.49
N VAL A 348 -22.04 -4.08 17.16
CA VAL A 348 -21.70 -4.35 18.55
C VAL A 348 -22.08 -3.16 19.43
N THR A 349 -22.70 -3.43 20.58
CA THR A 349 -23.00 -2.42 21.59
C THR A 349 -22.08 -2.62 22.78
N LEU A 350 -21.33 -1.57 23.14
CA LEU A 350 -20.40 -1.56 24.26
C LEU A 350 -20.80 -0.52 25.31
N GLU A 351 -20.51 -0.83 26.56
CA GLU A 351 -20.56 0.09 27.69
C GLU A 351 -19.11 0.38 28.14
N TYR A 352 -18.74 1.66 28.17
CA TYR A 352 -17.48 2.16 28.70
C TYR A 352 -17.75 2.88 30.02
N THR A 353 -17.28 2.34 31.13
CA THR A 353 -17.53 2.88 32.48
C THR A 353 -16.24 3.42 33.07
N ASN A 354 -16.23 4.69 33.45
CA ASN A 354 -15.17 5.25 34.28
C ASN A 354 -15.30 4.73 35.70
N ALA A 355 -14.46 3.78 36.07
CA ALA A 355 -14.44 3.19 37.43
C ALA A 355 -13.59 4.00 38.43
N GLY A 356 -12.97 5.11 37.99
CA GLY A 356 -12.17 6.01 38.82
C GLY A 356 -13.00 7.03 39.61
N GLU A 357 -12.31 7.84 40.40
CA GLU A 357 -12.89 8.90 41.23
C GLU A 357 -12.85 10.29 40.56
N THR A 358 -12.22 10.41 39.42
CA THR A 358 -12.04 11.66 38.63
C THR A 358 -12.64 11.52 37.27
N ASP A 359 -13.07 12.64 36.67
CA ASP A 359 -13.54 12.70 35.31
C ASP A 359 -12.36 12.42 34.34
N LEU A 360 -12.61 11.61 33.33
CA LEU A 360 -11.68 11.33 32.24
C LEU A 360 -12.02 12.22 31.05
N LYS A 361 -11.00 12.65 30.32
CA LYS A 361 -11.12 13.42 29.06
C LYS A 361 -10.39 12.70 27.95
N ASP A 362 -10.85 12.92 26.73
CA ASP A 362 -10.23 12.38 25.52
C ASP A 362 -9.91 10.88 25.64
N VAL A 363 -10.92 10.11 26.04
CA VAL A 363 -10.79 8.67 26.24
C VAL A 363 -10.83 7.97 24.88
N LEU A 364 -9.71 7.40 24.48
CA LEU A 364 -9.59 6.62 23.25
C LEU A 364 -10.39 5.33 23.32
N PHE A 365 -11.09 5.01 22.24
CA PHE A 365 -11.61 3.68 21.94
C PHE A 365 -11.13 3.28 20.55
N PHE A 366 -10.65 2.05 20.42
CA PHE A 366 -10.14 1.53 19.15
C PHE A 366 -10.49 0.06 19.04
N ASP A 367 -11.80 -0.19 18.92
CA ASP A 367 -12.31 -1.56 18.84
C ASP A 367 -12.02 -2.15 17.46
N SER A 368 -11.52 -3.36 17.43
CA SER A 368 -11.22 -4.09 16.18
C SER A 368 -11.70 -5.53 16.25
N VAL A 369 -11.91 -6.17 15.11
CA VAL A 369 -12.27 -7.59 15.04
C VAL A 369 -11.08 -8.41 14.60
N MET A 370 -10.79 -9.47 15.35
CA MET A 370 -9.78 -10.46 15.04
C MET A 370 -10.45 -11.76 14.64
N LYS A 371 -9.98 -12.36 13.54
CA LYS A 371 -10.43 -13.69 13.11
C LYS A 371 -9.50 -14.74 13.68
N ILE A 372 -9.97 -15.47 14.68
CA ILE A 372 -9.15 -16.43 15.42
C ILE A 372 -9.80 -17.81 15.38
N ARG A 373 -9.01 -18.79 14.94
CA ARG A 373 -9.39 -20.20 14.98
C ARG A 373 -8.79 -20.87 16.21
N GLU A 374 -9.61 -21.60 16.94
CA GLU A 374 -9.15 -22.48 18.00
C GLU A 374 -9.01 -23.93 17.48
N LYS A 375 -7.84 -24.52 17.66
CA LYS A 375 -7.59 -25.92 17.37
C LYS A 375 -6.65 -26.51 18.42
N ASP A 376 -7.11 -27.56 19.10
CA ASP A 376 -6.32 -28.31 20.09
C ASP A 376 -5.73 -27.44 21.22
N GLY A 377 -6.43 -26.37 21.61
CA GLY A 377 -6.00 -25.42 22.65
C GLY A 377 -4.97 -24.38 22.17
N VAL A 378 -4.79 -24.26 20.87
CA VAL A 378 -4.03 -23.19 20.20
C VAL A 378 -5.02 -22.28 19.49
N TYR A 379 -4.87 -20.99 19.71
CA TYR A 379 -5.59 -19.91 19.04
C TYR A 379 -4.67 -19.33 17.97
N GLU A 380 -5.14 -19.29 16.74
CA GLU A 380 -4.38 -18.83 15.58
C GLU A 380 -5.18 -17.77 14.84
N ILE A 381 -4.57 -16.60 14.61
CA ILE A 381 -5.17 -15.56 13.79
C ILE A 381 -5.24 -16.08 12.35
N CYS A 382 -6.39 -15.93 11.72
CA CYS A 382 -6.65 -16.46 10.39
C CYS A 382 -7.47 -15.49 9.54
N GLY A 383 -7.40 -15.65 8.22
CA GLY A 383 -8.16 -14.87 7.27
C GLY A 383 -9.57 -15.39 6.98
N GLY A 384 -10.24 -16.05 7.96
CA GLY A 384 -11.55 -16.69 7.74
C GLY A 384 -11.41 -18.09 7.17
N GLU A 385 -11.95 -18.39 6.00
CA GLU A 385 -11.82 -19.72 5.42
C GLU A 385 -10.37 -20.02 5.05
N GLN A 386 -9.87 -21.14 5.54
CA GLN A 386 -8.47 -21.52 5.35
C GLN A 386 -8.19 -22.06 3.95
N PRO A 387 -6.98 -21.84 3.44
CA PRO A 387 -6.46 -22.62 2.32
C PRO A 387 -6.62 -24.13 2.57
N LYS A 388 -6.77 -24.91 1.52
CA LYS A 388 -6.91 -26.36 1.63
C LYS A 388 -5.70 -26.97 2.33
N GLU A 389 -5.94 -28.14 2.98
CA GLU A 389 -4.89 -28.88 3.70
C GLU A 389 -3.64 -29.08 2.81
N GLY A 390 -2.52 -28.54 3.25
CA GLY A 390 -1.23 -28.53 2.54
C GLY A 390 -0.79 -27.18 1.97
N ASP A 391 -1.68 -26.18 1.93
CA ASP A 391 -1.29 -24.82 1.60
C ASP A 391 -0.61 -24.17 2.82
N VAL A 392 0.48 -23.47 2.57
CA VAL A 392 1.21 -22.77 3.63
C VAL A 392 0.68 -21.35 3.71
N TRP A 393 0.21 -20.94 4.87
CA TRP A 393 -0.35 -19.59 5.11
C TRP A 393 0.54 -18.46 4.60
N ASP A 394 1.85 -18.64 4.76
CA ASP A 394 2.85 -17.64 4.34
C ASP A 394 2.88 -17.46 2.81
N THR A 395 2.21 -18.31 2.04
CA THR A 395 2.23 -18.30 0.59
C THR A 395 0.86 -18.11 -0.07
N VAL A 396 -0.22 -18.13 0.71
CA VAL A 396 -1.59 -17.93 0.21
C VAL A 396 -2.30 -16.92 1.09
N GLN A 397 -2.65 -15.80 0.49
CA GLN A 397 -3.40 -14.73 1.14
C GLN A 397 -4.82 -14.71 0.58
N ALA A 398 -5.80 -14.45 1.44
CA ALA A 398 -7.15 -14.12 1.00
C ALA A 398 -7.20 -12.61 0.80
N ASP A 399 -7.59 -12.18 -0.38
CA ASP A 399 -7.85 -10.80 -0.71
C ASP A 399 -9.34 -10.59 -0.91
N SER A 400 -9.88 -9.57 -0.26
CA SER A 400 -11.30 -9.22 -0.26
C SER A 400 -11.43 -7.72 -0.22
N SER A 401 -12.39 -7.18 -0.94
CA SER A 401 -12.73 -5.75 -0.88
C SER A 401 -13.58 -5.40 0.36
N SER A 402 -13.90 -6.38 1.22
CA SER A 402 -14.65 -6.08 2.42
C SER A 402 -13.81 -5.23 3.39
N LEU A 403 -14.46 -4.30 4.09
CA LEU A 403 -13.87 -3.45 5.13
C LEU A 403 -13.37 -4.26 6.36
N GLU A 404 -13.46 -5.55 6.27
CA GLU A 404 -12.93 -6.52 7.20
C GLU A 404 -11.41 -6.47 7.36
N HIS A 405 -10.70 -6.11 6.28
CA HIS A 405 -9.25 -5.92 6.32
C HIS A 405 -8.86 -4.55 6.87
N GLY A 406 -9.84 -3.67 7.12
CA GLY A 406 -9.61 -2.44 7.85
C GLY A 406 -9.30 -2.76 9.30
N GLU A 407 -8.15 -2.31 9.77
CA GLU A 407 -7.78 -2.31 11.18
C GLU A 407 -8.72 -1.40 11.99
N GLU A 408 -9.64 -0.70 11.32
CA GLU A 408 -10.53 0.28 11.88
C GLU A 408 -11.99 -0.17 11.83
N MET A 409 -12.77 0.35 12.76
CA MET A 409 -14.22 0.20 12.75
C MET A 409 -14.80 0.85 11.50
N ALA A 410 -15.59 0.10 10.74
CA ALA A 410 -16.31 0.65 9.60
C ALA A 410 -17.36 1.69 10.03
N TYR A 411 -17.82 1.59 11.27
CA TYR A 411 -18.82 2.48 11.85
C TYR A 411 -18.59 2.64 13.35
N TYR A 412 -18.79 3.85 13.87
CA TYR A 412 -18.93 4.16 15.29
C TYR A 412 -19.76 5.42 15.45
N ASP A 413 -20.57 5.47 16.53
CA ASP A 413 -21.56 6.52 16.76
C ASP A 413 -21.19 7.55 17.83
N VAL A 414 -19.91 7.65 18.14
CA VAL A 414 -19.38 8.63 19.09
C VAL A 414 -18.22 9.37 18.44
N THR A 415 -18.23 10.69 18.55
CA THR A 415 -17.11 11.54 18.18
C THR A 415 -16.77 12.45 19.36
N GLY A 416 -15.49 12.55 19.69
CA GLY A 416 -15.04 13.26 20.88
C GLY A 416 -14.47 14.64 20.59
N GLY A 417 -15.13 15.69 21.05
CA GLY A 417 -14.63 17.04 21.22
C GLY A 417 -13.69 17.57 20.12
N GLU A 418 -12.56 18.10 20.54
CA GLU A 418 -11.55 18.65 19.63
C GLU A 418 -10.69 17.58 18.93
N ARG A 419 -10.62 16.38 19.48
CA ARG A 419 -9.88 15.26 18.87
C ARG A 419 -10.65 14.57 17.75
N GLY A 420 -11.99 14.63 17.79
CA GLY A 420 -12.86 14.04 16.76
C GLY A 420 -12.92 12.52 16.85
N ASN A 421 -12.26 11.85 15.93
CA ASN A 421 -12.36 10.41 15.75
C ASN A 421 -11.93 9.58 16.96
N ASN A 422 -12.64 8.48 17.21
CA ASN A 422 -12.30 7.43 18.17
C ASN A 422 -12.08 7.89 19.62
N TYR A 423 -12.71 9.00 20.03
CA TYR A 423 -12.60 9.50 21.39
C TYR A 423 -13.95 9.82 22.01
N PHE A 424 -14.13 9.47 23.28
CA PHE A 424 -15.11 10.14 24.11
C PHE A 424 -14.53 11.48 24.56
N ASP A 425 -15.27 12.57 24.38
CA ASP A 425 -14.88 13.92 24.89
C ASP A 425 -14.60 13.85 26.39
N SER A 426 -15.51 13.22 27.15
CA SER A 426 -15.34 12.97 28.58
C SER A 426 -16.23 11.82 29.07
N ILE A 427 -15.72 11.11 30.10
CA ILE A 427 -16.52 10.15 30.90
C ILE A 427 -16.35 10.57 32.36
N LYS A 428 -17.45 11.02 33.01
CA LYS A 428 -17.39 11.46 34.39
C LYS A 428 -17.12 10.29 35.33
N ALA A 429 -16.62 10.61 36.53
CA ALA A 429 -16.42 9.60 37.56
C ALA A 429 -17.71 8.80 37.82
N GLY A 430 -17.65 7.49 37.67
CA GLY A 430 -18.77 6.57 37.79
C GLY A 430 -19.78 6.60 36.61
N GLU A 431 -19.55 7.38 35.57
CA GLU A 431 -20.42 7.41 34.39
C GLU A 431 -20.13 6.23 33.45
N THR A 432 -21.21 5.73 32.84
CA THR A 432 -21.15 4.78 31.74
C THR A 432 -21.59 5.46 30.44
N LYS A 433 -20.76 5.36 29.40
CA LYS A 433 -21.06 5.75 28.01
C LYS A 433 -21.38 4.52 27.20
N ILE A 434 -22.31 4.67 26.25
CA ILE A 434 -22.63 3.63 25.28
C ILE A 434 -21.94 3.99 23.97
N LEU A 435 -21.34 3.00 23.34
CA LEU A 435 -20.72 3.06 22.02
C LEU A 435 -21.32 1.94 21.17
N HIS A 436 -21.67 2.28 19.94
CA HIS A 436 -21.98 1.27 18.94
C HIS A 436 -20.89 1.30 17.88
N VAL A 437 -20.34 0.13 17.60
CA VAL A 437 -19.37 -0.06 16.52
C VAL A 437 -19.90 -1.07 15.52
N GLY A 438 -19.50 -0.94 14.27
CA GLY A 438 -19.92 -1.82 13.19
C GLY A 438 -18.74 -2.24 12.33
N PHE A 439 -18.75 -3.52 11.95
CA PHE A 439 -17.76 -4.14 11.09
C PHE A 439 -18.47 -4.85 9.94
N VAL A 440 -18.02 -4.64 8.72
CA VAL A 440 -18.52 -5.39 7.57
C VAL A 440 -17.58 -6.56 7.32
N VAL A 441 -18.08 -7.78 7.54
CA VAL A 441 -17.29 -9.00 7.45
C VAL A 441 -17.90 -9.99 6.47
N ASP A 442 -17.08 -10.89 5.95
CA ASP A 442 -17.56 -12.03 5.19
C ASP A 442 -18.34 -13.00 6.11
N GLU A 443 -19.47 -13.55 5.60
CA GLU A 443 -20.35 -14.40 6.41
C GLU A 443 -19.60 -15.61 7.00
N ASP A 444 -18.64 -16.16 6.34
CA ASP A 444 -17.84 -17.30 6.82
C ASP A 444 -16.77 -16.91 7.86
N ALA A 445 -16.53 -15.63 8.08
CA ALA A 445 -15.70 -15.14 9.19
C ALA A 445 -16.43 -15.20 10.55
N LEU A 446 -17.76 -15.17 10.56
CA LEU A 446 -18.56 -15.10 11.80
C LEU A 446 -18.20 -16.16 12.87
N PRO A 447 -17.85 -17.42 12.53
CA PRO A 447 -17.45 -18.41 13.52
C PRO A 447 -16.08 -18.16 14.16
N TYR A 448 -15.33 -17.17 13.68
CA TYR A 448 -13.96 -16.91 14.10
C TYR A 448 -13.76 -15.55 14.78
N LEU A 449 -14.83 -14.74 14.92
CA LEU A 449 -14.72 -13.36 15.35
C LEU A 449 -14.52 -13.21 16.86
N TYR A 450 -13.50 -12.47 17.21
CA TYR A 450 -13.22 -11.96 18.55
C TYR A 450 -13.07 -10.45 18.49
N LEU A 451 -13.65 -9.73 19.45
CA LEU A 451 -13.48 -8.29 19.55
C LEU A 451 -12.27 -7.98 20.41
N ASN A 452 -11.34 -7.22 19.85
CA ASN A 452 -10.25 -6.59 20.57
C ASN A 452 -10.71 -5.17 20.96
N THR A 453 -10.65 -4.84 22.24
CA THR A 453 -10.97 -3.52 22.79
C THR A 453 -9.72 -2.80 23.29
N GLY A 454 -8.54 -3.33 22.94
CA GLY A 454 -7.25 -2.74 23.26
C GLY A 454 -6.93 -1.52 22.40
N THR A 455 -6.02 -0.68 22.88
CA THR A 455 -5.59 0.53 22.16
C THR A 455 -4.63 0.23 21.02
N SER A 456 -4.13 -1.02 20.93
CA SER A 456 -3.25 -1.47 19.84
C SER A 456 -3.93 -1.48 18.48
N GLY A 457 -5.26 -1.73 18.44
CA GLY A 457 -6.02 -1.90 17.21
C GLY A 457 -5.56 -3.06 16.32
N SER A 458 -4.64 -3.90 16.80
CA SER A 458 -4.07 -4.97 15.98
C SER A 458 -5.10 -6.02 15.60
N THR A 459 -5.10 -6.44 14.34
CA THR A 459 -5.97 -7.51 13.81
C THR A 459 -5.17 -8.71 13.29
N TYR A 460 -3.87 -8.57 13.09
CA TYR A 460 -2.99 -9.55 12.44
C TYR A 460 -1.95 -10.19 13.37
N MET A 461 -1.81 -9.70 14.61
CA MET A 461 -0.94 -10.29 15.62
C MET A 461 -1.55 -10.14 17.01
N PHE A 462 -1.13 -10.99 17.95
CA PHE A 462 -1.42 -10.82 19.38
C PHE A 462 -0.36 -9.94 20.04
N THR A 463 -0.74 -8.84 20.61
CA THR A 463 0.14 -8.04 21.48
C THR A 463 0.11 -8.57 22.92
N GLU A 464 1.10 -8.18 23.73
CA GLU A 464 1.09 -8.51 25.17
C GLU A 464 -0.13 -7.86 25.84
N GLU A 465 -0.47 -6.63 25.46
CA GLU A 465 -1.64 -5.91 25.97
C GLU A 465 -2.95 -6.66 25.67
N ASP A 466 -3.15 -7.10 24.41
CA ASP A 466 -4.36 -7.84 24.02
C ASP A 466 -4.55 -9.12 24.85
N LEU A 467 -3.44 -9.83 25.13
CA LEU A 467 -3.48 -11.06 25.91
C LEU A 467 -3.65 -10.82 27.41
N GLU A 468 -3.13 -9.71 27.94
CA GLU A 468 -3.32 -9.32 29.34
C GLU A 468 -4.72 -8.81 29.60
N GLN A 469 -5.25 -7.94 28.72
CA GLN A 469 -6.60 -7.38 28.80
C GLN A 469 -7.66 -8.44 28.49
N GLY A 470 -7.41 -9.26 27.50
CA GLY A 470 -8.30 -10.29 26.98
C GLY A 470 -9.20 -9.77 25.85
N LEU A 471 -9.57 -10.70 24.98
CA LEU A 471 -10.49 -10.48 23.88
C LEU A 471 -11.92 -10.86 24.29
N VAL A 472 -12.93 -10.35 23.59
CA VAL A 472 -14.32 -10.75 23.80
C VAL A 472 -14.73 -11.74 22.70
N ASP A 473 -15.20 -12.91 23.08
CA ASP A 473 -15.75 -13.91 22.14
C ASP A 473 -17.11 -13.42 21.63
N ILE A 474 -17.16 -13.00 20.38
CA ILE A 474 -18.37 -12.50 19.69
C ILE A 474 -18.82 -13.41 18.56
N ARG A 475 -18.32 -14.64 18.47
CA ARG A 475 -18.64 -15.62 17.44
C ARG A 475 -20.15 -15.92 17.37
N GLN A 476 -20.68 -16.12 16.16
CA GLN A 476 -22.07 -16.41 15.86
C GLN A 476 -22.24 -17.77 15.18
#